data_c6ba4a949f2fc6639b562e2ab7de279e
#
_entry.id   c6ba4a949f2fc6639b562e2ab7de279e
#
_cell.length_a   1.000
_cell.length_b   1.000
_cell.length_c   1.000
_cell.angle_alpha   90.00
_cell.angle_beta   90.00
_cell.angle_gamma   90.00
#
_symmetry.space_group_name_H-M   'P 1'
#
loop_
_entity.id
_entity.type
_entity.pdbx_description
1 polymer ?
#
loop_
_entity_poly.entity_id
_entity_poly.type
_entity_poly.pdbx_seq_one_letter_code
_entity_poly.pdbx_strand_id
1 'polypeptide(L)'
;ARVLEEGPRRLALLAREKDDPGFSRRFFLSRSPCPLLEAGLCGVYAHRPLACRGVLTDEDPAYCDPENPHPAPKPHHGPGHFLRVPHRMARRRMEELWEEERAQTGFLVLGELSGLLYLLLTGLPEDREGVEARLEALGVLGGRFGFQVV
;
A
#
# COMPACT_ATOMS: atom_id res chain seq x y z
N ALA A 1 3.54 2.67 -17.80
CA ALA A 1 2.38 3.41 -18.31
C ALA A 1 1.27 3.51 -17.27
N ARG A 2 0.76 2.39 -16.74
CA ARG A 2 -0.42 2.33 -15.85
C ARG A 2 -0.25 3.09 -14.53
N VAL A 3 0.93 3.07 -13.92
CA VAL A 3 1.22 3.86 -12.70
C VAL A 3 1.06 5.35 -12.96
N LEU A 4 1.54 5.84 -14.11
CA LEU A 4 1.43 7.26 -14.49
C LEU A 4 -0.01 7.67 -14.79
N GLU A 5 -0.85 6.75 -15.25
CA GLU A 5 -2.27 6.99 -15.50
C GLU A 5 -3.11 6.94 -14.21
N GLU A 6 -2.88 5.93 -13.37
CA GLU A 6 -3.67 5.70 -12.16
C GLU A 6 -3.22 6.54 -10.96
N GLY A 7 -1.93 6.88 -10.87
CA GLY A 7 -1.36 7.60 -9.74
C GLY A 7 -2.06 8.91 -9.41
N PRO A 8 -2.31 9.82 -10.38
CA PRO A 8 -3.03 11.06 -10.11
C PRO A 8 -4.45 10.85 -9.55
N ARG A 9 -5.16 9.84 -10.08
CA ARG A 9 -6.51 9.48 -9.60
C ARG A 9 -6.49 8.98 -8.16
N ARG A 10 -5.47 8.19 -7.81
CA ARG A 10 -5.26 7.67 -6.45
C ARG A 10 -4.94 8.79 -5.47
N LEU A 11 -4.04 9.70 -5.84
CA LEU A 11 -3.70 10.86 -5.01
C LEU A 11 -4.91 11.77 -4.80
N ALA A 12 -5.68 12.04 -5.84
CA ALA A 12 -6.90 12.84 -5.73
C ALA A 12 -7.96 12.18 -4.83
N LEU A 13 -8.10 10.86 -4.89
CA LEU A 13 -8.98 10.10 -4.00
C LEU A 13 -8.51 10.18 -2.54
N LEU A 14 -7.21 9.98 -2.29
CA LEU A 14 -6.62 10.10 -0.97
C LEU A 14 -6.78 11.50 -0.40
N ALA A 15 -6.51 12.55 -1.18
CA ALA A 15 -6.66 13.94 -0.77
C ALA A 15 -8.08 14.24 -0.26
N ARG A 16 -9.09 13.65 -0.89
CA ARG A 16 -10.49 13.85 -0.53
C ARG A 16 -10.94 13.00 0.65
N GLU A 17 -10.43 11.79 0.79
CA GLU A 17 -11.02 10.76 1.66
C GLU A 17 -10.07 10.19 2.73
N LYS A 18 -8.82 10.70 2.83
CA LYS A 18 -7.81 10.15 3.74
C LYS A 18 -8.20 10.09 5.22
N ASP A 19 -9.15 10.91 5.64
CA ASP A 19 -9.63 10.98 7.03
C ASP A 19 -10.95 10.24 7.26
N ASP A 20 -11.60 9.75 6.19
CA ASP A 20 -12.88 9.04 6.30
C ASP A 20 -12.67 7.59 6.79
N PRO A 21 -13.27 7.20 7.92
CA PRO A 21 -13.18 5.83 8.45
C PRO A 21 -13.69 4.76 7.47
N GLY A 22 -14.61 5.09 6.58
CA GLY A 22 -15.16 4.18 5.58
C GLY A 22 -14.30 4.03 4.33
N PHE A 23 -13.26 4.85 4.16
CA PHE A 23 -12.41 4.87 2.97
C PHE A 23 -11.84 3.49 2.61
N SER A 24 -11.22 2.82 3.58
CA SER A 24 -10.59 1.52 3.34
C SER A 24 -11.57 0.49 2.76
N ARG A 25 -12.79 0.44 3.30
CA ARG A 25 -13.83 -0.46 2.81
C ARG A 25 -14.27 -0.11 1.39
N ARG A 26 -14.54 1.18 1.11
CA ARG A 26 -14.93 1.64 -0.23
C ARG A 26 -13.82 1.42 -1.24
N PHE A 27 -12.58 1.70 -0.86
CA PHE A 27 -11.42 1.47 -1.70
C PHE A 27 -11.29 -0.01 -2.08
N PHE A 28 -11.48 -0.92 -1.13
CA PHE A 28 -11.48 -2.35 -1.39
C PHE A 28 -12.63 -2.78 -2.30
N LEU A 29 -13.85 -2.28 -2.05
CA LEU A 29 -15.04 -2.55 -2.86
C LEU A 29 -14.93 -1.99 -4.29
N SER A 30 -14.12 -0.97 -4.51
CA SER A 30 -13.91 -0.42 -5.87
C SER A 30 -13.24 -1.40 -6.82
N ARG A 31 -12.71 -2.52 -6.28
CA ARG A 31 -12.03 -3.60 -7.05
C ARG A 31 -10.98 -3.08 -8.03
N SER A 32 -10.39 -1.94 -7.69
CA SER A 32 -9.40 -1.31 -8.54
C SER A 32 -8.12 -2.16 -8.54
N PRO A 33 -7.74 -2.72 -9.69
CA PRO A 33 -6.60 -3.63 -9.76
C PRO A 33 -5.29 -2.90 -9.42
N CYS A 34 -4.33 -3.65 -8.90
CA CYS A 34 -2.98 -3.13 -8.71
C CYS A 34 -2.41 -2.62 -10.06
N PRO A 35 -1.84 -1.41 -10.11
CA PRO A 35 -1.31 -0.84 -11.36
C PRO A 35 -0.10 -1.58 -11.91
N LEU A 36 0.49 -2.49 -11.13
CA LEU A 36 1.61 -3.35 -11.53
C LEU A 36 1.16 -4.70 -12.12
N LEU A 37 -0.17 -4.91 -12.28
CA LEU A 37 -0.67 -6.11 -12.94
C LEU A 37 -0.63 -5.96 -14.46
N GLU A 38 -0.09 -6.98 -15.14
CA GLU A 38 -0.07 -7.14 -16.59
C GLU A 38 -0.71 -8.48 -16.93
N ALA A 39 -1.76 -8.48 -17.69
CA ALA A 39 -2.54 -9.69 -18.04
C ALA A 39 -2.90 -10.58 -16.81
N GLY A 40 -3.25 -9.95 -15.70
CA GLY A 40 -3.59 -10.65 -14.44
C GLY A 40 -2.38 -11.12 -13.60
N LEU A 41 -1.16 -10.93 -14.07
CA LEU A 41 0.08 -11.31 -13.38
C LEU A 41 0.82 -10.07 -12.87
N CYS A 42 1.60 -10.25 -11.80
CA CYS A 42 2.44 -9.17 -11.26
C CYS A 42 3.66 -8.93 -12.18
N GLY A 43 3.69 -7.81 -12.91
CA GLY A 43 4.78 -7.44 -13.81
C GLY A 43 6.12 -7.20 -13.13
N VAL A 44 6.11 -7.02 -11.79
CA VAL A 44 7.32 -6.87 -10.97
C VAL A 44 7.49 -8.01 -9.97
N TYR A 45 7.07 -9.21 -10.32
CA TYR A 45 7.01 -10.35 -9.40
C TYR A 45 8.33 -10.62 -8.67
N ALA A 46 9.47 -10.55 -9.37
CA ALA A 46 10.81 -10.74 -8.81
C ALA A 46 11.16 -9.65 -7.77
N HIS A 47 10.61 -8.45 -7.93
CA HIS A 47 10.87 -7.27 -7.10
C HIS A 47 9.64 -6.86 -6.26
N ARG A 48 8.72 -7.79 -6.04
CA ARG A 48 7.49 -7.54 -5.27
C ARG A 48 7.80 -6.95 -3.90
N PRO A 49 7.12 -5.85 -3.49
CA PRO A 49 7.25 -5.32 -2.13
C PRO A 49 7.00 -6.38 -1.07
N LEU A 50 7.69 -6.30 0.07
CA LEU A 50 7.54 -7.26 1.16
C LEU A 50 6.12 -7.32 1.69
N ALA A 51 5.40 -6.20 1.73
CA ALA A 51 3.98 -6.17 2.06
C ALA A 51 3.17 -7.11 1.16
N CYS A 52 3.42 -7.09 -0.15
CA CYS A 52 2.75 -8.00 -1.10
C CYS A 52 3.23 -9.46 -0.97
N ARG A 53 4.47 -9.69 -0.55
CA ARG A 53 5.01 -11.04 -0.33
C ARG A 53 4.44 -11.70 0.92
N GLY A 54 4.05 -10.90 1.90
CA GLY A 54 3.44 -11.37 3.14
C GLY A 54 1.95 -11.66 3.05
N VAL A 55 1.30 -11.23 1.97
CA VAL A 55 -0.13 -11.45 1.73
C VAL A 55 -0.31 -12.75 0.96
N LEU A 56 -0.36 -13.85 1.70
CA LEU A 56 -0.59 -15.20 1.17
C LEU A 56 -1.78 -15.81 1.90
N THR A 57 -2.60 -16.55 1.17
CA THR A 57 -3.73 -17.30 1.73
C THR A 57 -3.84 -18.66 1.04
N ASP A 58 -4.38 -19.63 1.76
CA ASP A 58 -4.78 -20.94 1.26
C ASP A 58 -6.31 -21.06 1.12
N GLU A 59 -7.00 -19.91 1.23
CA GLU A 59 -8.45 -19.83 1.02
C GLU A 59 -8.78 -19.64 -0.46
N ASP A 60 -10.02 -19.98 -0.80
CA ASP A 60 -10.59 -19.72 -2.13
C ASP A 60 -10.49 -18.20 -2.43
N PRO A 61 -10.06 -17.81 -3.66
CA PRO A 61 -10.05 -16.40 -4.08
C PRO A 61 -11.38 -15.67 -3.88
N ALA A 62 -12.51 -16.38 -3.83
CA ALA A 62 -13.80 -15.80 -3.50
C ALA A 62 -13.82 -15.12 -2.11
N TYR A 63 -12.97 -15.56 -1.18
CA TYR A 63 -12.83 -14.91 0.13
C TYR A 63 -12.16 -13.54 0.07
N CYS A 64 -11.52 -13.19 -1.03
CA CYS A 64 -11.03 -11.84 -1.28
C CYS A 64 -12.14 -10.87 -1.69
N ASP A 65 -13.35 -11.36 -1.95
CA ASP A 65 -14.51 -10.53 -2.24
C ASP A 65 -15.19 -10.10 -0.92
N PRO A 66 -15.19 -8.80 -0.61
CA PRO A 66 -15.76 -8.29 0.64
C PRO A 66 -17.29 -8.44 0.74
N GLU A 67 -17.95 -8.75 -0.36
CA GLU A 67 -19.40 -8.98 -0.39
C GLU A 67 -19.78 -10.44 -0.11
N ASN A 68 -18.81 -11.35 -0.19
CA ASN A 68 -19.03 -12.73 0.18
C ASN A 68 -19.00 -12.91 1.71
N PRO A 69 -19.87 -13.74 2.27
CA PRO A 69 -19.79 -14.12 3.68
C PRO A 69 -18.49 -14.90 3.92
N HIS A 70 -17.71 -14.41 4.87
CA HIS A 70 -16.45 -15.06 5.24
C HIS A 70 -16.67 -15.99 6.45
N PRO A 71 -16.23 -17.25 6.38
CA PRO A 71 -16.15 -18.10 7.55
C PRO A 71 -15.13 -17.54 8.55
N ALA A 72 -15.17 -18.05 9.78
CA ALA A 72 -14.13 -17.71 10.77
C ALA A 72 -12.73 -18.10 10.24
N PRO A 73 -11.71 -17.25 10.47
CA PRO A 73 -10.36 -17.59 10.03
C PRO A 73 -9.87 -18.90 10.67
N LYS A 74 -9.13 -19.71 9.92
CA LYS A 74 -8.50 -20.92 10.43
C LYS A 74 -7.45 -20.57 11.50
N PRO A 75 -7.09 -21.50 12.41
CA PRO A 75 -6.14 -21.23 13.50
C PRO A 75 -4.76 -20.70 13.04
N HIS A 76 -4.32 -21.07 11.84
CA HIS A 76 -3.05 -20.61 11.25
C HIS A 76 -3.17 -19.30 10.47
N HIS A 77 -4.38 -18.75 10.32
CA HIS A 77 -4.60 -17.44 9.73
C HIS A 77 -4.47 -16.30 10.73
N GLY A 78 -4.00 -15.18 10.23
CA GLY A 78 -4.08 -13.89 10.88
C GLY A 78 -5.27 -13.08 10.37
N PRO A 79 -5.29 -11.75 10.61
CA PRO A 79 -6.29 -10.85 10.07
C PRO A 79 -6.39 -10.98 8.54
N GLY A 80 -7.61 -10.90 7.99
CA GLY A 80 -7.84 -10.97 6.56
C GLY A 80 -7.55 -12.33 5.92
N HIS A 81 -7.61 -13.42 6.69
CA HIS A 81 -7.35 -14.79 6.23
C HIS A 81 -5.94 -15.03 5.65
N PHE A 82 -4.98 -14.17 5.97
CA PHE A 82 -3.59 -14.36 5.54
C PHE A 82 -2.89 -15.41 6.40
N LEU A 83 -2.01 -16.18 5.79
CA LEU A 83 -1.12 -17.10 6.49
C LEU A 83 -0.24 -16.31 7.48
N ARG A 84 -0.38 -16.64 8.77
CA ARG A 84 0.22 -15.85 9.87
C ARG A 84 1.75 -15.82 9.84
N VAL A 85 2.38 -16.94 9.48
CA VAL A 85 3.86 -17.03 9.49
C VAL A 85 4.47 -16.18 8.37
N PRO A 86 4.12 -16.35 7.08
CA PRO A 86 4.62 -15.49 6.02
C PRO A 86 4.37 -14.00 6.27
N HIS A 87 3.17 -13.67 6.78
CA HIS A 87 2.82 -12.29 7.08
C HIS A 87 3.73 -11.68 8.15
N ARG A 88 4.00 -12.39 9.25
CA ARG A 88 4.92 -11.91 10.31
C ARG A 88 6.36 -11.78 9.81
N MET A 89 6.83 -12.74 9.01
CA MET A 89 8.19 -12.69 8.48
C MET A 89 8.39 -11.49 7.55
N ALA A 90 7.44 -11.27 6.63
CA ALA A 90 7.49 -10.13 5.74
C ALA A 90 7.43 -8.79 6.50
N ARG A 91 6.56 -8.70 7.52
CA ARG A 91 6.43 -7.52 8.37
C ARG A 91 7.73 -7.23 9.11
N ARG A 92 8.32 -8.21 9.78
CA ARG A 92 9.58 -8.04 10.50
C ARG A 92 10.69 -7.54 9.58
N ARG A 93 10.84 -8.17 8.41
CA ARG A 93 11.88 -7.75 7.44
C ARG A 93 11.61 -6.33 6.91
N MET A 94 10.37 -5.96 6.74
CA MET A 94 9.99 -4.62 6.34
C MET A 94 10.37 -3.58 7.42
N GLU A 95 10.11 -3.89 8.69
CA GLU A 95 10.49 -3.03 9.82
C GLU A 95 12.02 -2.83 9.89
N GLU A 96 12.82 -3.90 9.70
CA GLU A 96 14.29 -3.83 9.62
C GLU A 96 14.75 -2.91 8.47
N LEU A 97 14.17 -3.04 7.27
CA LEU A 97 14.50 -2.20 6.12
C LEU A 97 14.11 -0.73 6.34
N TRP A 98 13.01 -0.47 7.01
CA TRP A 98 12.62 0.90 7.38
C TRP A 98 13.60 1.55 8.33
N GLU A 99 14.14 0.79 9.30
CA GLU A 99 15.17 1.30 10.20
C GLU A 99 16.48 1.57 9.43
N GLU A 100 16.89 0.67 8.54
CA GLU A 100 18.06 0.84 7.69
C GLU A 100 17.92 2.10 6.80
N GLU A 101 16.78 2.27 6.14
CA GLU A 101 16.52 3.42 5.26
C GLU A 101 16.47 4.72 6.05
N ARG A 102 15.76 4.75 7.18
CA ARG A 102 15.70 5.94 8.03
C ARG A 102 17.07 6.33 8.58
N ALA A 103 17.93 5.36 8.88
CA ALA A 103 19.31 5.63 9.31
C ALA A 103 20.16 6.28 8.21
N GLN A 104 19.87 5.97 6.94
CA GLN A 104 20.59 6.50 5.78
C GLN A 104 20.06 7.86 5.31
N THR A 105 18.75 8.03 5.28
CA THR A 105 18.08 9.19 4.69
C THR A 105 17.58 10.19 5.74
N GLY A 106 17.48 9.78 7.01
CA GLY A 106 16.91 10.57 8.10
C GLY A 106 15.39 10.54 8.20
N PHE A 107 14.68 9.95 7.26
CA PHE A 107 13.22 9.85 7.26
C PHE A 107 12.72 8.69 6.38
N LEU A 108 11.42 8.40 6.48
CA LEU A 108 10.72 7.44 5.63
C LEU A 108 9.43 8.03 5.11
N VAL A 109 9.01 7.60 3.92
CA VAL A 109 7.69 7.92 3.37
C VAL A 109 6.86 6.63 3.31
N LEU A 110 5.79 6.61 4.07
CA LEU A 110 4.85 5.50 4.12
C LEU A 110 3.51 5.92 3.49
N GLY A 111 2.95 5.10 2.63
CA GLY A 111 1.70 5.43 1.97
C GLY A 111 1.19 4.36 1.01
N GLU A 112 0.16 4.69 0.26
CA GLU A 112 -0.44 3.81 -0.73
C GLU A 112 0.54 3.61 -1.90
N LEU A 113 0.74 2.34 -2.28
CA LEU A 113 1.78 1.92 -3.23
C LEU A 113 1.70 2.65 -4.59
N SER A 114 0.51 2.77 -5.15
CA SER A 114 0.34 3.36 -6.49
C SER A 114 0.67 4.84 -6.52
N GLY A 115 0.23 5.57 -5.49
CA GLY A 115 0.55 6.99 -5.30
C GLY A 115 2.03 7.20 -5.04
N LEU A 116 2.65 6.37 -4.20
CA LEU A 116 4.08 6.45 -3.92
C LEU A 116 4.92 6.21 -5.17
N LEU A 117 4.62 5.16 -5.94
CA LEU A 117 5.32 4.87 -7.20
C LEU A 117 5.15 6.02 -8.21
N TYR A 118 3.96 6.60 -8.29
CA TYR A 118 3.73 7.76 -9.15
C TYR A 118 4.60 8.95 -8.73
N LEU A 119 4.65 9.28 -7.45
CA LEU A 119 5.46 10.37 -6.91
C LEU A 119 6.95 10.14 -7.18
N LEU A 120 7.46 8.93 -6.95
CA LEU A 120 8.84 8.57 -7.26
C LEU A 120 9.18 8.71 -8.75
N LEU A 121 8.28 8.28 -9.64
CA LEU A 121 8.46 8.37 -11.09
C LEU A 121 8.34 9.79 -11.64
N THR A 122 7.65 10.69 -10.94
CA THR A 122 7.41 12.08 -11.37
C THR A 122 8.27 13.10 -10.63
N GLY A 123 9.15 12.65 -9.76
CA GLY A 123 10.09 13.50 -9.03
C GLY A 123 9.59 13.83 -7.62
N LEU A 124 9.78 12.89 -6.70
CA LEU A 124 9.68 13.16 -5.27
C LEU A 124 11.01 13.83 -4.83
N PRO A 125 10.98 14.94 -4.05
CA PRO A 125 12.19 15.49 -3.47
C PRO A 125 13.00 14.49 -2.65
N GLU A 126 14.31 14.71 -2.52
CA GLU A 126 15.20 13.81 -1.79
C GLU A 126 15.34 14.19 -0.30
N ASP A 127 14.93 15.40 0.07
CA ASP A 127 14.95 15.88 1.45
C ASP A 127 13.56 15.86 2.09
N ARG A 128 13.52 15.74 3.41
CA ARG A 128 12.30 15.62 4.19
C ARG A 128 11.35 16.78 3.99
N GLU A 129 11.86 18.01 4.04
CA GLU A 129 11.05 19.23 3.96
C GLU A 129 10.36 19.35 2.58
N GLY A 130 11.11 19.06 1.51
CA GLY A 130 10.57 19.04 0.16
C GLY A 130 9.52 17.96 -0.04
N VAL A 131 9.73 16.75 0.54
CA VAL A 131 8.74 15.67 0.51
C VAL A 131 7.45 16.08 1.24
N GLU A 132 7.57 16.60 2.47
CA GLU A 132 6.41 17.05 3.25
C GLU A 132 5.65 18.15 2.51
N ALA A 133 6.33 19.16 2.00
CA ALA A 133 5.72 20.24 1.21
C ALA A 133 5.02 19.73 -0.06
N ARG A 134 5.61 18.76 -0.75
CA ARG A 134 5.01 18.14 -1.94
C ARG A 134 3.73 17.38 -1.61
N LEU A 135 3.75 16.57 -0.55
CA LEU A 135 2.59 15.80 -0.10
C LEU A 135 1.48 16.69 0.45
N GLU A 136 1.85 17.77 1.13
CA GLU A 136 0.91 18.79 1.64
C GLU A 136 0.24 19.53 0.49
N ALA A 137 0.99 19.99 -0.50
CA ALA A 137 0.45 20.64 -1.71
C ALA A 137 -0.52 19.75 -2.49
N LEU A 138 -0.35 18.44 -2.43
CA LEU A 138 -1.27 17.45 -3.01
C LEU A 138 -2.44 17.10 -2.07
N GLY A 139 -2.45 17.61 -0.84
CA GLY A 139 -3.49 17.32 0.16
C GLY A 139 -3.47 15.89 0.70
N VAL A 140 -2.38 15.15 0.50
CA VAL A 140 -2.28 13.72 0.85
C VAL A 140 -1.41 13.43 2.08
N LEU A 141 -0.77 14.46 2.67
CA LEU A 141 0.03 14.32 3.88
C LEU A 141 -0.87 14.09 5.10
N GLY A 142 -0.44 13.19 5.99
CA GLY A 142 -1.12 12.91 7.24
C GLY A 142 -2.51 12.27 7.09
N GLY A 143 -3.28 12.34 8.18
CA GLY A 143 -4.59 11.69 8.23
C GLY A 143 -4.49 10.17 8.42
N ARG A 144 -5.65 9.51 8.43
CA ARG A 144 -5.73 8.06 8.74
C ARG A 144 -5.17 7.17 7.63
N PHE A 145 -5.35 7.58 6.38
CA PHE A 145 -4.97 6.79 5.20
C PHE A 145 -4.04 7.53 4.24
N GLY A 146 -3.67 8.76 4.56
CA GLY A 146 -2.73 9.55 3.78
C GLY A 146 -1.27 9.12 3.98
N PHE A 147 -0.38 9.82 3.31
CA PHE A 147 1.06 9.58 3.43
C PHE A 147 1.58 10.06 4.78
N GLN A 148 2.52 9.30 5.33
CA GLN A 148 3.23 9.64 6.56
C GLN A 148 4.70 9.84 6.24
N VAL A 149 5.29 10.89 6.78
CA VAL A 149 6.75 11.12 6.79
C VAL A 149 7.22 10.94 8.22
N VAL A 150 7.97 9.89 8.50
CA VAL A 150 8.34 9.45 9.85
C VAL A 150 9.84 9.35 10.04
#